data_4ba955e15a2d6a408bb0ad4124cc4e10
#
_entry.id   4ba955e15a2d6a408bb0ad4124cc4e10
#
_cell.length_a   1.000
_cell.length_b   1.000
_cell.length_c   1.000
_cell.angle_alpha   90.00
_cell.angle_beta   90.00
_cell.angle_gamma   90.00
#
_symmetry.space_group_name_H-M   'P 1'
#
loop_
_entity.id
_entity.type
_entity.pdbx_description
1 polymer ?
#
loop_
_entity_poly.entity_id
_entity_poly.type
_entity_poly.pdbx_seq_one_letter_code
_entity_poly.pdbx_strand_id
1 'polypeptide(L)'
;MQDFVHLHVHTQYSLLDGQASVARLVDKAMKNGMKGIAVTDHGNMFGIKEFTNYVNKKNSGPKGEVKDLKKRIAGIEAGTIECEDKEAEIAACKAKIVEAENKLFKPIIGCEMYVARRTMDLKEGKPDQSGYHLIVLAKNETGYHNLIKLVSHAWTRGYYMRPRTDRSELEKYHEGLIICSACLGGEVPKRITAGQFAEAEEAIQWYKNLFGDDYYLELQRHKATVPRANHECYPLQVNVNKHLIEYAKKFNVKLICTNDVHFVDEENAEAHDRLICLSTGKDLDDPTRMLYTKQEWMKTREEMNELFADVPEALSNTLEILDKVEYYSIDHAPIMPTFAIPEDFGTEEGYRAKFTEKDLFDEFTQDEHGNVVLSEEDAKAKIKRLGGYDKLYRIKLDRKSTRLNSSHRC
;
A
#
# COMPACT_ATOMS: atom_id res chain seq x y z
N MET A 1 25.76 15.61 -4.70
CA MET A 1 24.30 15.52 -4.84
C MET A 1 23.89 14.18 -4.26
N GLN A 2 22.95 14.17 -3.30
CA GLN A 2 22.47 12.94 -2.65
C GLN A 2 21.37 12.31 -3.48
N ASP A 3 21.35 10.97 -3.56
CA ASP A 3 20.19 10.24 -4.03
C ASP A 3 19.12 10.25 -2.95
N PHE A 4 17.84 10.17 -3.34
CA PHE A 4 16.72 10.10 -2.42
C PHE A 4 15.52 9.42 -3.07
N VAL A 5 14.50 9.09 -2.27
CA VAL A 5 13.19 8.62 -2.73
C VAL A 5 12.07 9.38 -2.02
N HIS A 6 10.94 9.60 -2.70
CA HIS A 6 9.75 10.18 -2.08
C HIS A 6 9.06 9.17 -1.17
N LEU A 7 8.89 9.54 0.11
CA LEU A 7 8.31 8.69 1.15
C LEU A 7 6.94 9.17 1.65
N HIS A 8 6.50 10.37 1.26
CA HIS A 8 5.21 10.96 1.58
C HIS A 8 4.55 11.39 0.28
N VAL A 9 3.63 10.56 -0.22
CA VAL A 9 3.06 10.69 -1.57
C VAL A 9 1.60 10.29 -1.57
N HIS A 10 0.76 11.19 -2.08
CA HIS A 10 -0.67 11.01 -2.24
C HIS A 10 -1.02 10.73 -3.70
N THR A 11 -1.79 9.67 -3.91
CA THR A 11 -2.32 9.31 -5.22
C THR A 11 -3.77 9.78 -5.36
N GLN A 12 -4.38 9.49 -6.50
CA GLN A 12 -5.82 9.67 -6.73
C GLN A 12 -6.70 8.95 -5.69
N TYR A 13 -6.14 8.06 -4.88
CA TYR A 13 -6.83 7.35 -3.79
C TYR A 13 -6.83 8.13 -2.47
N SER A 14 -6.08 9.24 -2.37
CA SER A 14 -6.37 10.32 -1.42
C SER A 14 -7.55 11.12 -1.94
N LEU A 15 -8.78 10.57 -1.78
CA LEU A 15 -9.98 10.98 -2.49
C LEU A 15 -10.26 12.46 -2.31
N LEU A 16 -10.46 13.16 -3.43
CA LEU A 16 -10.69 14.61 -3.52
C LEU A 16 -9.54 15.47 -2.96
N ASP A 17 -8.32 14.91 -2.88
CA ASP A 17 -7.11 15.60 -2.46
C ASP A 17 -5.93 15.30 -3.39
N GLY A 18 -5.50 14.04 -3.53
CA GLY A 18 -4.45 13.65 -4.46
C GLY A 18 -4.90 13.70 -5.93
N GLN A 19 -4.15 14.41 -6.77
CA GLN A 19 -4.40 14.50 -8.23
C GLN A 19 -3.56 13.50 -9.03
N ALA A 20 -2.50 12.97 -8.42
CA ALA A 20 -1.51 12.13 -9.08
C ALA A 20 -2.01 10.70 -9.31
N SER A 21 -1.99 10.19 -10.55
CA SER A 21 -2.24 8.77 -10.79
C SER A 21 -1.03 7.92 -10.44
N VAL A 22 -1.28 6.71 -9.94
CA VAL A 22 -0.25 5.72 -9.59
C VAL A 22 0.75 5.52 -10.72
N ALA A 23 0.27 5.32 -11.95
CA ALA A 23 1.12 5.07 -13.11
C ALA A 23 2.07 6.25 -13.40
N ARG A 24 1.56 7.49 -13.38
CA ARG A 24 2.37 8.69 -13.64
C ARG A 24 3.43 8.92 -12.56
N LEU A 25 3.10 8.68 -11.29
CA LEU A 25 4.06 8.77 -10.18
C LEU A 25 5.22 7.78 -10.36
N VAL A 26 4.91 6.51 -10.61
CA VAL A 26 5.93 5.47 -10.82
C VAL A 26 6.80 5.78 -12.04
N ASP A 27 6.18 6.17 -13.17
CA ASP A 27 6.91 6.49 -14.40
C ASP A 27 7.85 7.70 -14.21
N LYS A 28 7.39 8.74 -13.50
CA LYS A 28 8.23 9.92 -13.21
C LYS A 28 9.36 9.57 -12.23
N ALA A 29 9.10 8.77 -11.19
CA ALA A 29 10.13 8.31 -10.26
C ALA A 29 11.23 7.54 -10.99
N MET A 30 10.84 6.57 -11.84
CA MET A 30 11.79 5.81 -12.65
C MET A 30 12.56 6.69 -13.64
N LYS A 31 11.88 7.64 -14.31
CA LYS A 31 12.51 8.60 -15.23
C LYS A 31 13.54 9.48 -14.52
N ASN A 32 13.27 9.86 -13.28
CA ASN A 32 14.18 10.65 -12.44
C ASN A 32 15.30 9.80 -11.79
N GLY A 33 15.42 8.53 -12.14
CA GLY A 33 16.47 7.63 -11.63
C GLY A 33 16.28 7.17 -10.18
N MET A 34 15.10 7.38 -9.59
CA MET A 34 14.79 6.89 -8.25
C MET A 34 14.68 5.36 -8.25
N LYS A 35 15.14 4.73 -7.18
CA LYS A 35 15.10 3.26 -7.02
C LYS A 35 13.82 2.73 -6.40
N GLY A 36 12.90 3.61 -5.99
CA GLY A 36 11.62 3.30 -5.38
C GLY A 36 10.80 4.55 -5.11
N ILE A 37 9.59 4.36 -4.64
CA ILE A 37 8.67 5.40 -4.20
C ILE A 37 7.72 4.82 -3.16
N ALA A 38 7.27 5.60 -2.19
CA ALA A 38 6.17 5.24 -1.32
C ALA A 38 4.82 5.71 -1.90
N VAL A 39 3.75 5.03 -1.48
CA VAL A 39 2.37 5.51 -1.57
C VAL A 39 1.82 5.56 -0.15
N THR A 40 1.34 6.74 0.27
CA THR A 40 0.93 7.05 1.64
C THR A 40 -0.40 7.82 1.66
N ASP A 41 -1.41 7.30 0.98
CA ASP A 41 -2.72 7.93 0.86
C ASP A 41 -3.38 8.19 2.23
N HIS A 42 -4.20 9.24 2.32
CA HIS A 42 -4.90 9.67 3.52
C HIS A 42 -5.83 8.58 4.09
N GLY A 43 -5.44 7.96 5.19
CA GLY A 43 -6.24 7.03 5.98
C GLY A 43 -6.69 5.78 5.25
N ASN A 44 -6.09 5.43 4.12
CA ASN A 44 -6.49 4.26 3.33
C ASN A 44 -5.32 3.61 2.57
N MET A 45 -5.58 2.40 2.06
CA MET A 45 -4.67 1.59 1.25
C MET A 45 -5.32 1.16 -0.08
N PHE A 46 -6.29 1.95 -0.59
CA PHE A 46 -7.12 1.54 -1.73
C PHE A 46 -6.30 1.36 -3.02
N GLY A 47 -5.26 2.16 -3.22
CA GLY A 47 -4.39 2.13 -4.40
C GLY A 47 -3.29 1.07 -4.37
N ILE A 48 -3.06 0.38 -3.25
CA ILE A 48 -1.87 -0.46 -3.07
C ILE A 48 -1.80 -1.62 -4.06
N LYS A 49 -2.92 -2.25 -4.39
CA LYS A 49 -2.93 -3.34 -5.37
C LYS A 49 -2.61 -2.84 -6.78
N GLU A 50 -3.15 -1.70 -7.20
CA GLU A 50 -2.81 -1.06 -8.48
C GLU A 50 -1.32 -0.69 -8.50
N PHE A 51 -0.83 -0.07 -7.43
CA PHE A 51 0.56 0.34 -7.29
C PHE A 51 1.54 -0.82 -7.43
N THR A 52 1.34 -1.88 -6.65
CA THR A 52 2.22 -3.06 -6.68
C THR A 52 2.16 -3.79 -8.02
N ASN A 53 0.97 -3.92 -8.63
CA ASN A 53 0.82 -4.51 -9.95
C ASN A 53 1.55 -3.70 -11.02
N TYR A 54 1.44 -2.36 -10.99
CA TYR A 54 2.11 -1.49 -11.94
C TYR A 54 3.63 -1.59 -11.81
N VAL A 55 4.16 -1.53 -10.60
CA VAL A 55 5.60 -1.72 -10.34
C VAL A 55 6.05 -3.13 -10.76
N ASN A 56 5.29 -4.18 -10.47
CA ASN A 56 5.61 -5.54 -10.89
C ASN A 56 5.69 -5.67 -12.43
N LYS A 57 4.79 -4.98 -13.14
CA LYS A 57 4.83 -4.90 -14.62
C LYS A 57 6.11 -4.21 -15.10
N LYS A 58 6.52 -3.09 -14.50
CA LYS A 58 7.77 -2.40 -14.84
C LYS A 58 9.01 -3.26 -14.55
N ASN A 59 8.98 -4.01 -13.49
CA ASN A 59 10.06 -4.91 -13.06
C ASN A 59 10.09 -6.26 -13.81
N SER A 60 9.17 -6.54 -14.74
CA SER A 60 9.03 -7.85 -15.39
C SER A 60 10.30 -8.28 -16.14
N GLY A 61 10.97 -7.35 -16.81
CA GLY A 61 12.24 -7.61 -17.52
C GLY A 61 13.35 -8.08 -16.56
N PRO A 62 13.79 -7.24 -15.60
CA PRO A 62 14.81 -7.62 -14.62
C PRO A 62 14.46 -8.90 -13.83
N LYS A 63 13.19 -9.07 -13.41
CA LYS A 63 12.73 -10.30 -12.72
C LYS A 63 12.84 -11.54 -13.62
N GLY A 64 12.52 -11.40 -14.91
CA GLY A 64 12.69 -12.45 -15.91
C GLY A 64 14.16 -12.86 -16.05
N GLU A 65 15.04 -11.88 -16.21
CA GLU A 65 16.51 -12.09 -16.30
C GLU A 65 17.04 -12.83 -15.05
N VAL A 66 16.68 -12.40 -13.86
CA VAL A 66 17.08 -13.08 -12.61
C VAL A 66 16.58 -14.52 -12.58
N LYS A 67 15.33 -14.77 -12.97
CA LYS A 67 14.74 -16.11 -13.01
C LYS A 67 15.50 -17.03 -13.98
N ASP A 68 15.83 -16.55 -15.16
CA ASP A 68 16.53 -17.34 -16.19
C ASP A 68 17.97 -17.61 -15.80
N LEU A 69 18.66 -16.63 -15.20
CA LEU A 69 20.01 -16.82 -14.66
C LEU A 69 20.01 -17.83 -13.48
N LYS A 70 19.05 -17.78 -12.58
CA LYS A 70 18.92 -18.78 -11.50
C LYS A 70 18.65 -20.19 -12.04
N LYS A 71 17.82 -20.32 -13.10
CA LYS A 71 17.64 -21.62 -13.78
C LYS A 71 18.92 -22.12 -14.43
N ARG A 72 19.68 -21.21 -15.06
CA ARG A 72 20.98 -21.56 -15.68
C ARG A 72 21.95 -22.08 -14.63
N ILE A 73 22.09 -21.41 -13.49
CA ILE A 73 22.94 -21.87 -12.37
C ILE A 73 22.49 -23.28 -11.92
N ALA A 74 21.21 -23.48 -11.64
CA ALA A 74 20.69 -24.79 -11.25
C ALA A 74 20.95 -25.88 -12.29
N GLY A 75 20.86 -25.57 -13.58
CA GLY A 75 21.19 -26.51 -14.66
C GLY A 75 22.67 -26.87 -14.72
N ILE A 76 23.57 -25.92 -14.47
CA ILE A 76 25.03 -26.16 -14.40
C ILE A 76 25.35 -27.04 -13.18
N GLU A 77 24.80 -26.71 -12.01
CA GLU A 77 24.98 -27.47 -10.77
C GLU A 77 24.47 -28.92 -10.89
N ALA A 78 23.33 -29.11 -11.54
CA ALA A 78 22.75 -30.42 -11.82
C ALA A 78 23.43 -31.19 -12.97
N GLY A 79 24.37 -30.56 -13.70
CA GLY A 79 25.04 -31.17 -14.85
C GLY A 79 24.17 -31.32 -16.11
N THR A 80 23.03 -30.63 -16.17
CA THR A 80 22.13 -30.60 -17.35
C THR A 80 22.53 -29.55 -18.38
N ILE A 81 23.39 -28.60 -17.98
CA ILE A 81 24.01 -27.59 -18.85
C ILE A 81 25.53 -27.78 -18.80
N GLU A 82 26.11 -28.11 -19.93
CA GLU A 82 27.57 -28.25 -20.08
C GLU A 82 28.23 -26.87 -20.26
N CYS A 83 29.35 -26.64 -19.58
CA CYS A 83 30.19 -25.46 -19.72
C CYS A 83 31.66 -25.85 -19.43
N GLU A 84 32.63 -25.14 -20.05
CA GLU A 84 34.06 -25.41 -19.92
C GLU A 84 34.55 -25.17 -18.49
N ASP A 85 34.12 -24.07 -17.87
CA ASP A 85 34.45 -23.71 -16.49
C ASP A 85 33.15 -23.40 -15.72
N LYS A 86 32.72 -24.37 -14.90
CA LYS A 86 31.48 -24.28 -14.11
C LYS A 86 31.51 -23.17 -13.08
N GLU A 87 32.63 -22.99 -12.39
CA GLU A 87 32.78 -22.01 -11.34
C GLU A 87 32.77 -20.58 -11.90
N ALA A 88 33.47 -20.34 -12.97
CA ALA A 88 33.50 -19.05 -13.66
C ALA A 88 32.14 -18.68 -14.23
N GLU A 89 31.41 -19.62 -14.85
CA GLU A 89 30.07 -19.37 -15.40
C GLU A 89 29.03 -19.09 -14.33
N ILE A 90 29.06 -19.82 -13.21
CA ILE A 90 28.20 -19.56 -12.04
C ILE A 90 28.50 -18.18 -11.46
N ALA A 91 29.77 -17.81 -11.32
CA ALA A 91 30.18 -16.49 -10.83
C ALA A 91 29.71 -15.37 -11.77
N ALA A 92 29.82 -15.54 -13.08
CA ALA A 92 29.30 -14.58 -14.06
C ALA A 92 27.77 -14.45 -13.99
N CYS A 93 27.05 -15.57 -13.86
CA CYS A 93 25.58 -15.54 -13.67
C CYS A 93 25.20 -14.81 -12.37
N LYS A 94 25.89 -15.06 -11.26
CA LYS A 94 25.66 -14.35 -9.99
C LYS A 94 25.91 -12.84 -10.11
N ALA A 95 26.96 -12.41 -10.79
CA ALA A 95 27.23 -11.00 -11.04
C ALA A 95 26.09 -10.34 -11.84
N LYS A 96 25.61 -10.98 -12.90
CA LYS A 96 24.47 -10.50 -13.69
C LYS A 96 23.17 -10.47 -12.89
N ILE A 97 22.95 -11.41 -11.97
CA ILE A 97 21.79 -11.38 -11.06
C ILE A 97 21.84 -10.10 -10.22
N VAL A 98 22.98 -9.77 -9.62
CA VAL A 98 23.14 -8.53 -8.84
C VAL A 98 22.86 -7.29 -9.69
N GLU A 99 23.36 -7.26 -10.95
CA GLU A 99 23.07 -6.15 -11.86
C GLU A 99 21.57 -6.03 -12.19
N ALA A 100 20.89 -7.16 -12.42
CA ALA A 100 19.46 -7.17 -12.69
C ALA A 100 18.65 -6.79 -11.46
N GLU A 101 19.02 -7.28 -10.27
CA GLU A 101 18.37 -6.91 -9.00
C GLU A 101 18.54 -5.42 -8.68
N ASN A 102 19.70 -4.81 -9.01
CA ASN A 102 19.93 -3.38 -8.86
C ASN A 102 19.07 -2.50 -9.79
N LYS A 103 18.50 -3.07 -10.85
CA LYS A 103 17.54 -2.39 -11.76
C LYS A 103 16.09 -2.45 -11.25
N LEU A 104 15.82 -3.24 -10.23
CA LEU A 104 14.47 -3.35 -9.69
C LEU A 104 14.05 -2.06 -9.00
N PHE A 105 12.86 -1.56 -9.39
CA PHE A 105 12.21 -0.46 -8.70
C PHE A 105 11.41 -0.98 -7.51
N LYS A 106 11.60 -0.41 -6.32
CA LYS A 106 10.99 -0.89 -5.08
C LYS A 106 9.71 -0.13 -4.74
N PRO A 107 8.54 -0.79 -4.66
CA PRO A 107 7.34 -0.19 -4.10
C PRO A 107 7.43 -0.17 -2.57
N ILE A 108 7.18 0.98 -1.95
CA ILE A 108 7.06 1.12 -0.51
C ILE A 108 5.58 1.32 -0.19
N ILE A 109 4.99 0.35 0.50
CA ILE A 109 3.58 0.39 0.87
C ILE A 109 3.43 1.17 2.17
N GLY A 110 2.55 2.16 2.19
CA GLY A 110 2.30 2.96 3.37
C GLY A 110 0.89 3.55 3.41
N CYS A 111 0.67 4.36 4.42
CA CYS A 111 -0.55 5.14 4.63
C CYS A 111 -0.21 6.35 5.49
N GLU A 112 -0.71 7.53 5.16
CA GLU A 112 -0.77 8.64 6.09
C GLU A 112 -1.98 8.46 6.99
N MET A 113 -1.73 7.98 8.21
CA MET A 113 -2.78 7.67 9.17
C MET A 113 -3.16 8.89 10.02
N TYR A 114 -4.40 8.87 10.52
CA TYR A 114 -4.87 9.83 11.53
C TYR A 114 -4.78 9.18 12.91
N VAL A 115 -3.91 9.70 13.79
CA VAL A 115 -3.76 9.24 15.18
C VAL A 115 -4.65 10.09 16.09
N ALA A 116 -5.62 9.49 16.74
CA ALA A 116 -6.53 10.19 17.64
C ALA A 116 -5.78 10.93 18.76
N ARG A 117 -6.22 12.15 19.06
CA ARG A 117 -5.60 12.97 20.11
C ARG A 117 -5.80 12.41 21.53
N ARG A 118 -6.85 11.63 21.70
CA ARG A 118 -7.20 10.90 22.93
C ARG A 118 -7.19 9.41 22.63
N THR A 119 -8.34 8.80 22.42
CA THR A 119 -8.49 7.43 21.96
C THR A 119 -9.38 7.39 20.72
N MET A 120 -9.25 6.38 19.89
CA MET A 120 -10.07 6.27 18.68
C MET A 120 -11.53 5.96 18.97
N ASP A 121 -11.83 5.44 20.16
CA ASP A 121 -13.20 5.12 20.58
C ASP A 121 -13.98 6.36 21.05
N LEU A 122 -13.31 7.44 21.45
CA LEU A 122 -13.95 8.72 21.78
C LEU A 122 -14.39 9.46 20.53
N LYS A 123 -15.65 9.91 20.51
CA LYS A 123 -16.29 10.57 19.36
C LYS A 123 -17.09 11.79 19.81
N GLU A 124 -16.41 12.70 20.51
CA GLU A 124 -17.02 13.83 21.23
C GLU A 124 -16.51 15.18 20.71
N GLY A 125 -17.21 15.76 19.78
CA GLY A 125 -16.95 17.12 19.29
C GLY A 125 -15.64 17.30 18.53
N LYS A 126 -15.20 18.55 18.38
CA LYS A 126 -14.05 18.95 17.55
C LYS A 126 -12.73 18.24 17.89
N PRO A 127 -12.35 17.98 19.15
CA PRO A 127 -11.08 17.32 19.44
C PRO A 127 -10.92 15.95 18.78
N ASP A 128 -12.03 15.23 18.61
CA ASP A 128 -12.03 13.86 18.09
C ASP A 128 -12.35 13.76 16.60
N GLN A 129 -12.79 14.84 15.93
CA GLN A 129 -13.18 14.82 14.51
C GLN A 129 -12.03 14.48 13.56
N SER A 130 -10.78 14.64 14.00
CA SER A 130 -9.59 14.32 13.25
C SER A 130 -8.50 13.86 14.21
N GLY A 131 -7.38 13.39 13.65
CA GLY A 131 -6.18 12.99 14.39
C GLY A 131 -4.96 13.81 13.99
N TYR A 132 -3.82 13.44 14.56
CA TYR A 132 -2.51 13.82 14.06
C TYR A 132 -2.14 12.96 12.87
N HIS A 133 -1.52 13.55 11.86
CA HIS A 133 -1.00 12.80 10.73
C HIS A 133 0.23 12.00 11.14
N LEU A 134 0.36 10.80 10.61
CA LEU A 134 1.49 9.92 10.86
C LEU A 134 1.76 9.10 9.60
N ILE A 135 2.97 9.19 9.07
CA ILE A 135 3.37 8.32 7.96
C ILE A 135 3.76 6.97 8.52
N VAL A 136 3.08 5.93 8.03
CA VAL A 136 3.29 4.54 8.42
C VAL A 136 3.65 3.74 7.18
N LEU A 137 4.86 3.18 7.13
CA LEU A 137 5.36 2.39 6.02
C LEU A 137 5.53 0.94 6.44
N ALA A 138 5.15 0.01 5.58
CA ALA A 138 5.34 -1.42 5.80
C ALA A 138 6.75 -1.84 5.39
N LYS A 139 7.57 -2.23 6.36
CA LYS A 139 8.95 -2.67 6.14
C LYS A 139 9.03 -4.05 5.48
N ASN A 140 8.10 -4.94 5.84
CA ASN A 140 8.03 -6.32 5.39
C ASN A 140 6.58 -6.83 5.39
N GLU A 141 6.37 -8.10 5.09
CA GLU A 141 5.04 -8.72 5.03
C GLU A 141 4.29 -8.63 6.36
N THR A 142 4.98 -8.81 7.50
CA THR A 142 4.39 -8.63 8.84
C THR A 142 3.88 -7.20 9.02
N GLY A 143 4.70 -6.21 8.66
CA GLY A 143 4.31 -4.79 8.69
C GLY A 143 3.14 -4.49 7.77
N TYR A 144 3.09 -5.08 6.58
CA TYR A 144 1.96 -4.95 5.66
C TYR A 144 0.65 -5.45 6.28
N HIS A 145 0.67 -6.64 6.89
CA HIS A 145 -0.51 -7.18 7.57
C HIS A 145 -0.92 -6.37 8.81
N ASN A 146 0.05 -5.84 9.55
CA ASN A 146 -0.22 -4.96 10.68
C ASN A 146 -0.80 -3.61 10.23
N LEU A 147 -0.29 -3.03 9.15
CA LEU A 147 -0.84 -1.82 8.56
C LEU A 147 -2.29 -2.02 8.09
N ILE A 148 -2.61 -3.16 7.45
CA ILE A 148 -4.00 -3.51 7.09
C ILE A 148 -4.91 -3.52 8.32
N LYS A 149 -4.47 -4.11 9.45
CA LYS A 149 -5.25 -4.15 10.69
C LYS A 149 -5.47 -2.73 11.24
N LEU A 150 -4.42 -1.92 11.31
CA LEU A 150 -4.49 -0.54 11.77
C LEU A 150 -5.49 0.28 10.93
N VAL A 151 -5.37 0.23 9.59
CA VAL A 151 -6.28 0.93 8.68
C VAL A 151 -7.72 0.39 8.80
N SER A 152 -7.90 -0.93 8.87
CA SER A 152 -9.23 -1.55 9.00
C SER A 152 -9.90 -1.17 10.31
N HIS A 153 -9.18 -1.18 11.43
CA HIS A 153 -9.72 -0.75 12.73
C HIS A 153 -10.02 0.76 12.75
N ALA A 154 -9.18 1.57 12.09
CA ALA A 154 -9.44 3.00 11.94
C ALA A 154 -10.79 3.26 11.23
N TRP A 155 -11.13 2.48 10.20
CA TRP A 155 -12.40 2.59 9.48
C TRP A 155 -13.58 2.00 10.25
N THR A 156 -13.42 0.83 10.87
CA THR A 156 -14.54 0.10 11.48
C THR A 156 -14.86 0.56 12.92
N ARG A 157 -13.85 0.96 13.69
CA ARG A 157 -13.97 1.41 15.07
C ARG A 157 -13.70 2.88 15.26
N GLY A 158 -12.58 3.35 14.68
CA GLY A 158 -12.06 4.70 14.92
C GLY A 158 -12.69 5.79 14.08
N TYR A 159 -13.61 5.49 13.17
CA TYR A 159 -14.18 6.48 12.26
C TYR A 159 -15.04 7.51 13.02
N TYR A 160 -14.60 8.77 12.95
CA TYR A 160 -15.35 9.95 13.34
C TYR A 160 -14.88 11.14 12.52
N MET A 161 -15.56 11.44 11.40
CA MET A 161 -15.17 12.36 10.32
C MET A 161 -13.92 11.93 9.55
N ARG A 162 -12.98 11.22 10.18
CA ARG A 162 -11.77 10.62 9.62
C ARG A 162 -11.57 9.21 10.22
N PRO A 163 -10.94 8.29 9.50
CA PRO A 163 -10.56 6.98 10.03
C PRO A 163 -9.33 7.14 10.95
N ARG A 164 -9.54 7.02 12.27
CA ARG A 164 -8.51 7.26 13.27
C ARG A 164 -8.04 5.97 13.90
N THR A 165 -6.74 5.81 14.02
CA THR A 165 -6.10 4.89 14.95
C THR A 165 -5.73 5.62 16.24
N ASP A 166 -5.13 4.92 17.21
CA ASP A 166 -4.55 5.54 18.40
C ASP A 166 -3.27 4.83 18.86
N ARG A 167 -2.66 5.34 19.93
CA ARG A 167 -1.41 4.79 20.47
C ARG A 167 -1.54 3.33 20.90
N SER A 168 -2.69 2.91 21.44
CA SER A 168 -2.91 1.54 21.90
C SER A 168 -2.95 0.54 20.74
N GLU A 169 -3.52 0.92 19.60
CA GLU A 169 -3.49 0.11 18.39
C GLU A 169 -2.07 0.09 17.76
N LEU A 170 -1.35 1.21 17.79
CA LEU A 170 0.05 1.26 17.34
C LEU A 170 0.94 0.36 18.19
N GLU A 171 0.81 0.36 19.52
CA GLU A 171 1.53 -0.54 20.42
C GLU A 171 1.27 -2.02 20.10
N LYS A 172 0.04 -2.36 19.73
CA LYS A 172 -0.36 -3.73 19.42
C LYS A 172 0.14 -4.22 18.05
N TYR A 173 0.24 -3.33 17.08
CA TYR A 173 0.53 -3.66 15.68
C TYR A 173 1.77 -2.96 15.13
N HIS A 174 2.76 -2.63 15.98
CA HIS A 174 3.96 -1.87 15.58
C HIS A 174 4.99 -2.68 14.79
N GLU A 175 4.99 -3.99 14.93
CA GLU A 175 6.01 -4.85 14.34
C GLU A 175 6.05 -4.74 12.80
N GLY A 176 7.26 -4.58 12.26
CA GLY A 176 7.48 -4.47 10.81
C GLY A 176 7.05 -3.14 10.21
N LEU A 177 6.82 -2.10 11.02
CA LEU A 177 6.46 -0.76 10.56
C LEU A 177 7.63 0.22 10.72
N ILE A 178 7.71 1.16 9.77
CA ILE A 178 8.58 2.34 9.84
C ILE A 178 7.65 3.55 9.97
N ILE A 179 8.01 4.49 10.85
CA ILE A 179 7.18 5.65 11.19
C ILE A 179 7.93 6.94 10.90
N CYS A 180 7.24 7.92 10.26
CA CYS A 180 7.75 9.26 10.07
C CYS A 180 6.78 10.28 10.66
N SER A 181 7.29 11.39 11.18
CA SER A 181 6.52 12.36 11.97
C SER A 181 5.50 13.19 11.18
N ALA A 182 5.40 12.95 9.88
CA ALA A 182 4.50 13.59 8.91
C ALA A 182 4.70 15.11 8.73
N CYS A 183 3.73 15.75 8.08
CA CYS A 183 3.70 17.18 7.75
C CYS A 183 3.36 18.06 8.98
N LEU A 184 3.01 19.34 8.78
CA LEU A 184 2.48 20.21 9.84
C LEU A 184 1.24 19.65 10.55
N GLY A 185 0.58 18.64 9.94
CA GLY A 185 -0.52 17.89 10.54
C GLY A 185 -0.10 16.87 11.60
N GLY A 186 1.19 16.50 11.67
CA GLY A 186 1.72 15.53 12.60
C GLY A 186 1.68 15.97 14.07
N GLU A 187 1.76 15.02 15.01
CA GLU A 187 1.71 15.33 16.45
C GLU A 187 2.84 16.26 16.88
N VAL A 188 4.10 15.90 16.57
CA VAL A 188 5.27 16.68 16.95
C VAL A 188 5.25 18.08 16.33
N PRO A 189 5.04 18.25 15.00
CA PRO A 189 4.91 19.57 14.39
C PRO A 189 3.79 20.43 14.99
N LYS A 190 2.61 19.85 15.28
CA LYS A 190 1.49 20.59 15.90
C LYS A 190 1.79 21.03 17.32
N ARG A 191 2.47 20.20 18.13
CA ARG A 191 2.90 20.56 19.48
C ARG A 191 3.89 21.72 19.44
N ILE A 192 4.88 21.68 18.54
CA ILE A 192 5.85 22.77 18.33
C ILE A 192 5.12 24.07 17.93
N THR A 193 4.24 24.01 16.96
CA THR A 193 3.47 25.17 16.47
C THR A 193 2.60 25.78 17.58
N ALA A 194 2.10 24.96 18.50
CA ALA A 194 1.31 25.40 19.65
C ALA A 194 2.18 25.89 20.84
N GLY A 195 3.51 25.85 20.74
CA GLY A 195 4.43 26.18 21.83
C GLY A 195 4.49 25.15 22.97
N GLN A 196 3.97 23.93 22.70
CA GLN A 196 3.93 22.80 23.61
C GLN A 196 5.20 21.93 23.42
N PHE A 197 6.35 22.50 23.80
CA PHE A 197 7.65 21.86 23.52
C PHE A 197 7.87 20.60 24.34
N ALA A 198 7.46 20.61 25.62
CA ALA A 198 7.59 19.43 26.48
C ALA A 198 6.77 18.24 25.95
N GLU A 199 5.54 18.49 25.55
CA GLU A 199 4.66 17.47 24.96
C GLU A 199 5.16 16.98 23.59
N ALA A 200 5.85 17.85 22.81
CA ALA A 200 6.51 17.44 21.58
C ALA A 200 7.66 16.46 21.86
N GLU A 201 8.47 16.75 22.88
CA GLU A 201 9.56 15.87 23.32
C GLU A 201 9.04 14.53 23.87
N GLU A 202 7.98 14.53 24.67
CA GLU A 202 7.31 13.33 25.16
C GLU A 202 6.79 12.46 24.00
N ALA A 203 6.19 13.07 22.97
CA ALA A 203 5.74 12.37 21.79
C ALA A 203 6.90 11.71 21.03
N ILE A 204 8.00 12.44 20.81
CA ILE A 204 9.20 11.89 20.16
C ILE A 204 9.73 10.69 20.96
N GLN A 205 9.84 10.83 22.29
CA GLN A 205 10.34 9.76 23.15
C GLN A 205 9.43 8.54 23.10
N TRP A 206 8.10 8.72 23.08
CA TRP A 206 7.16 7.63 22.97
C TRP A 206 7.32 6.87 21.65
N TYR A 207 7.38 7.57 20.50
CA TYR A 207 7.59 6.94 19.20
C TYR A 207 8.96 6.26 19.13
N LYS A 208 10.02 6.89 19.62
CA LYS A 208 11.37 6.32 19.65
C LYS A 208 11.46 5.06 20.51
N ASN A 209 10.78 5.04 21.65
CA ASN A 209 10.74 3.87 22.53
C ASN A 209 10.02 2.68 21.86
N LEU A 210 8.95 2.95 21.10
CA LEU A 210 8.15 1.90 20.46
C LEU A 210 8.80 1.37 19.18
N PHE A 211 9.32 2.27 18.33
CA PHE A 211 9.80 1.91 16.98
C PHE A 211 11.33 1.89 16.86
N GLY A 212 12.05 2.33 17.86
CA GLY A 212 13.51 2.32 17.86
C GLY A 212 14.09 3.11 16.68
N ASP A 213 14.93 2.46 15.88
CA ASP A 213 15.58 3.06 14.72
C ASP A 213 14.69 3.07 13.45
N ASP A 214 13.44 2.61 13.56
CA ASP A 214 12.42 2.72 12.54
C ASP A 214 11.51 3.94 12.74
N TYR A 215 11.88 4.89 13.63
CA TYR A 215 11.24 6.19 13.77
C TYR A 215 12.10 7.32 13.21
N TYR A 216 11.50 8.19 12.40
CA TYR A 216 12.17 9.32 11.72
C TYR A 216 11.40 10.61 11.93
N LEU A 217 12.13 11.75 12.06
CA LEU A 217 11.56 13.08 12.04
C LEU A 217 11.59 13.62 10.60
N GLU A 218 10.47 14.13 10.12
CA GLU A 218 10.23 14.51 8.74
C GLU A 218 10.29 16.02 8.55
N LEU A 219 11.16 16.48 7.65
CA LEU A 219 11.32 17.88 7.27
C LEU A 219 10.60 18.14 5.95
N GLN A 220 9.84 19.24 5.87
CA GLN A 220 9.20 19.72 4.65
C GLN A 220 9.47 21.21 4.43
N ARG A 221 9.52 21.63 3.15
CA ARG A 221 9.79 23.04 2.77
C ARG A 221 8.95 23.41 1.54
N HIS A 222 7.82 24.08 1.77
CA HIS A 222 6.90 24.50 0.72
C HIS A 222 6.78 26.01 0.66
N LYS A 223 7.75 26.68 0.01
CA LYS A 223 7.74 28.12 -0.15
C LYS A 223 6.89 28.52 -1.36
N ALA A 224 5.67 28.99 -1.12
CA ALA A 224 4.78 29.45 -2.18
C ALA A 224 5.43 30.57 -3.03
N THR A 225 5.34 30.45 -4.34
CA THR A 225 5.95 31.35 -5.32
C THR A 225 4.91 32.18 -6.11
N VAL A 226 3.63 31.84 -5.98
CA VAL A 226 2.53 32.48 -6.74
C VAL A 226 1.51 33.11 -5.79
N PRO A 227 0.84 34.21 -6.20
CA PRO A 227 -0.03 35.01 -5.30
C PRO A 227 -1.21 34.20 -4.71
N ARG A 228 -1.82 33.31 -5.49
CA ARG A 228 -2.97 32.48 -5.06
C ARG A 228 -2.48 31.13 -4.52
N ALA A 229 -1.72 31.16 -3.42
CA ALA A 229 -1.19 30.00 -2.71
C ALA A 229 -1.11 30.27 -1.22
N ASN A 230 -0.90 29.24 -0.43
CA ASN A 230 -0.73 29.34 1.02
C ASN A 230 0.68 29.81 1.37
N HIS A 231 0.83 31.10 1.67
CA HIS A 231 2.10 31.72 2.08
C HIS A 231 2.43 31.55 3.57
N GLU A 232 1.46 31.11 4.39
CA GLU A 232 1.66 30.93 5.84
C GLU A 232 2.33 29.60 6.17
N CYS A 233 2.26 28.62 5.27
CA CYS A 233 2.81 27.28 5.46
C CYS A 233 4.33 27.31 5.68
N TYR A 234 5.08 27.96 4.80
CA TYR A 234 6.53 27.96 4.83
C TYR A 234 7.15 28.56 6.11
N PRO A 235 6.70 29.73 6.62
CA PRO A 235 7.17 30.25 7.90
C PRO A 235 6.94 29.28 9.08
N LEU A 236 5.82 28.58 9.09
CA LEU A 236 5.54 27.53 10.09
C LEU A 236 6.50 26.35 9.95
N GLN A 237 6.75 25.88 8.73
CA GLN A 237 7.71 24.81 8.46
C GLN A 237 9.13 25.20 8.86
N VAL A 238 9.57 26.42 8.60
CA VAL A 238 10.89 26.93 9.03
C VAL A 238 11.04 26.85 10.54
N ASN A 239 10.03 27.30 11.28
CA ASN A 239 10.04 27.23 12.75
C ASN A 239 10.06 25.77 13.24
N VAL A 240 9.18 24.92 12.71
CA VAL A 240 9.09 23.50 13.06
C VAL A 240 10.39 22.77 12.74
N ASN A 241 10.94 22.94 11.54
CA ASN A 241 12.17 22.28 11.09
C ASN A 241 13.37 22.62 12.01
N LYS A 242 13.47 23.86 12.48
CA LYS A 242 14.50 24.25 13.43
C LYS A 242 14.47 23.36 14.69
N HIS A 243 13.31 23.19 15.27
CA HIS A 243 13.14 22.35 16.47
C HIS A 243 13.35 20.86 16.15
N LEU A 244 12.84 20.38 14.99
CA LEU A 244 13.05 18.98 14.59
C LEU A 244 14.53 18.63 14.42
N ILE A 245 15.34 19.55 13.87
CA ILE A 245 16.81 19.37 13.72
C ILE A 245 17.48 19.32 15.10
N GLU A 246 17.05 20.16 16.06
CA GLU A 246 17.55 20.13 17.44
C GLU A 246 17.14 18.82 18.14
N TYR A 247 15.88 18.41 18.01
CA TYR A 247 15.35 17.19 18.63
C TYR A 247 15.95 15.91 18.01
N ALA A 248 16.24 15.90 16.72
CA ALA A 248 16.93 14.80 16.06
C ALA A 248 18.25 14.48 16.77
N LYS A 249 19.03 15.51 17.08
CA LYS A 249 20.30 15.37 17.82
C LYS A 249 20.05 14.97 19.29
N LYS A 250 19.09 15.62 19.97
CA LYS A 250 18.78 15.38 21.37
C LYS A 250 18.32 13.97 21.67
N PHE A 251 17.46 13.42 20.81
CA PHE A 251 16.84 12.10 20.99
C PHE A 251 17.48 10.99 20.15
N ASN A 252 18.54 11.30 19.41
CA ASN A 252 19.18 10.38 18.49
C ASN A 252 18.15 9.73 17.52
N VAL A 253 17.35 10.59 16.87
CA VAL A 253 16.37 10.22 15.84
C VAL A 253 16.85 10.79 14.51
N LYS A 254 16.83 9.97 13.45
CA LYS A 254 17.27 10.41 12.12
C LYS A 254 16.23 11.33 11.48
N LEU A 255 16.73 12.27 10.68
CA LEU A 255 15.91 13.16 9.87
C LEU A 255 15.69 12.54 8.49
N ILE A 256 14.51 12.74 7.93
CA ILE A 256 14.23 12.58 6.50
C ILE A 256 13.64 13.87 5.94
N CYS A 257 13.69 14.04 4.62
CA CYS A 257 12.95 15.10 3.95
C CYS A 257 11.94 14.52 2.98
N THR A 258 10.79 15.17 2.89
CA THR A 258 9.72 14.81 1.95
C THR A 258 9.12 16.06 1.31
N ASN A 259 8.29 15.86 0.28
CA ASN A 259 7.61 16.96 -0.39
C ASN A 259 6.08 16.84 -0.35
N ASP A 260 5.53 15.90 0.43
CA ASP A 260 4.07 15.75 0.59
C ASP A 260 3.34 15.80 -0.77
N VAL A 261 3.77 14.90 -1.68
CA VAL A 261 3.42 14.96 -3.10
C VAL A 261 1.93 14.71 -3.29
N HIS A 262 1.21 15.67 -3.90
CA HIS A 262 -0.21 15.56 -4.21
C HIS A 262 -0.49 15.55 -5.72
N PHE A 263 0.46 16.01 -6.53
CA PHE A 263 0.38 16.01 -8.00
C PHE A 263 1.75 15.74 -8.63
N VAL A 264 1.75 15.35 -9.90
CA VAL A 264 2.96 14.84 -10.55
C VAL A 264 3.91 15.94 -10.97
N ASP A 265 3.42 16.91 -11.74
CA ASP A 265 4.21 17.97 -12.37
C ASP A 265 3.76 19.34 -11.87
N GLU A 266 4.65 20.34 -11.85
CA GLU A 266 4.36 21.70 -11.37
C GLU A 266 3.13 22.30 -12.03
N GLU A 267 2.96 22.10 -13.34
CA GLU A 267 1.80 22.59 -14.10
C GLU A 267 0.46 21.96 -13.67
N ASN A 268 0.48 20.87 -12.92
CA ASN A 268 -0.74 20.25 -12.38
C ASN A 268 -1.30 20.99 -11.15
N ALA A 269 -0.59 21.98 -10.61
CA ALA A 269 -1.00 22.74 -9.43
C ALA A 269 -2.40 23.38 -9.57
N GLU A 270 -2.73 23.89 -10.77
CA GLU A 270 -4.05 24.48 -11.03
C GLU A 270 -5.17 23.43 -11.08
N ALA A 271 -4.90 22.24 -11.60
CA ALA A 271 -5.85 21.14 -11.58
C ALA A 271 -6.09 20.63 -10.14
N HIS A 272 -5.03 20.54 -9.34
CA HIS A 272 -5.10 20.21 -7.92
C HIS A 272 -5.90 21.26 -7.14
N ASP A 273 -5.68 22.56 -7.38
CA ASP A 273 -6.42 23.65 -6.73
C ASP A 273 -7.94 23.56 -6.99
N ARG A 274 -8.36 23.17 -8.21
CA ARG A 274 -9.77 22.91 -8.52
C ARG A 274 -10.32 21.68 -7.80
N LEU A 275 -9.51 20.64 -7.66
CA LEU A 275 -9.89 19.44 -6.90
C LEU A 275 -10.16 19.79 -5.43
N ILE A 276 -9.33 20.64 -4.82
CA ILE A 276 -9.52 21.13 -3.44
C ILE A 276 -10.80 21.97 -3.32
N CYS A 277 -11.14 22.78 -4.32
CA CYS A 277 -12.43 23.48 -4.34
C CYS A 277 -13.61 22.51 -4.35
N LEU A 278 -13.55 21.46 -5.18
CA LEU A 278 -14.57 20.40 -5.20
C LEU A 278 -14.68 19.69 -3.84
N SER A 279 -13.55 19.34 -3.25
CA SER A 279 -13.47 18.67 -1.94
C SER A 279 -14.10 19.48 -0.81
N THR A 280 -13.90 20.79 -0.82
CA THR A 280 -14.33 21.71 0.24
C THR A 280 -15.68 22.38 -0.03
N GLY A 281 -16.28 22.18 -1.22
CA GLY A 281 -17.50 22.84 -1.65
C GLY A 281 -17.37 24.35 -1.77
N LYS A 282 -16.19 24.82 -2.20
CA LYS A 282 -15.85 26.24 -2.34
C LYS A 282 -15.56 26.62 -3.79
N ASP A 283 -15.91 27.84 -4.17
CA ASP A 283 -15.56 28.38 -5.48
C ASP A 283 -14.10 28.88 -5.52
N LEU A 284 -13.53 28.97 -6.72
CA LEU A 284 -12.15 29.42 -6.93
C LEU A 284 -11.89 30.85 -6.42
N ASP A 285 -12.89 31.70 -6.40
CA ASP A 285 -12.80 33.12 -5.97
C ASP A 285 -13.18 33.30 -4.49
N ASP A 286 -13.65 32.27 -3.80
CA ASP A 286 -13.95 32.37 -2.36
C ASP A 286 -12.65 32.67 -1.59
N PRO A 287 -12.55 33.83 -0.91
CA PRO A 287 -11.33 34.21 -0.18
C PRO A 287 -11.09 33.36 1.06
N THR A 288 -12.07 32.57 1.50
CA THR A 288 -11.99 31.70 2.70
C THR A 288 -11.68 30.25 2.34
N ARG A 289 -11.47 29.94 1.06
CA ARG A 289 -11.19 28.58 0.64
C ARG A 289 -9.81 28.11 1.09
N MET A 290 -9.66 26.81 1.23
CA MET A 290 -8.39 26.18 1.50
C MET A 290 -7.43 26.39 0.31
N LEU A 291 -6.20 26.75 0.59
CA LEU A 291 -5.12 26.89 -0.37
C LEU A 291 -3.96 25.98 0.02
N TYR A 292 -3.43 25.28 -0.95
CA TYR A 292 -2.11 24.64 -0.88
C TYR A 292 -1.01 25.63 -1.28
N THR A 293 0.25 25.24 -1.06
CA THR A 293 1.39 26.12 -1.42
C THR A 293 1.68 26.09 -2.92
N LYS A 294 1.10 25.11 -3.64
CA LYS A 294 1.41 24.78 -5.02
C LYS A 294 2.85 24.32 -5.22
N GLN A 295 3.48 23.79 -4.17
CA GLN A 295 4.82 23.24 -4.18
C GLN A 295 4.83 21.71 -4.03
N GLU A 296 3.66 21.09 -3.94
CA GLU A 296 3.45 19.68 -3.60
C GLU A 296 3.55 18.75 -4.83
N TRP A 297 4.35 19.16 -5.87
CA TRP A 297 4.64 18.26 -6.99
C TRP A 297 5.76 17.27 -6.68
N MET A 298 5.85 16.23 -7.48
CA MET A 298 6.92 15.26 -7.40
C MET A 298 8.25 15.87 -7.91
N LYS A 299 9.03 16.43 -6.99
CA LYS A 299 10.31 17.09 -7.27
C LYS A 299 11.38 16.10 -7.72
N THR A 300 12.30 16.62 -8.56
CA THR A 300 13.48 15.87 -8.99
C THR A 300 14.52 15.77 -7.88
N ARG A 301 15.56 14.97 -8.13
CA ARG A 301 16.71 14.87 -7.22
C ARG A 301 17.42 16.22 -7.06
N GLU A 302 17.57 16.95 -8.15
CA GLU A 302 18.21 18.27 -8.20
C GLU A 302 17.43 19.28 -7.34
N GLU A 303 16.11 19.38 -7.54
CA GLU A 303 15.24 20.29 -6.79
C GLU A 303 15.25 19.96 -5.28
N MET A 304 15.21 18.68 -4.91
CA MET A 304 15.26 18.29 -3.50
C MET A 304 16.64 18.55 -2.87
N ASN A 305 17.74 18.33 -3.61
CA ASN A 305 19.08 18.66 -3.11
C ASN A 305 19.29 20.17 -2.93
N GLU A 306 18.73 21.00 -3.81
CA GLU A 306 18.74 22.45 -3.64
C GLU A 306 17.92 22.87 -2.41
N LEU A 307 16.74 22.30 -2.26
CA LEU A 307 15.80 22.64 -1.20
C LEU A 307 16.33 22.26 0.20
N PHE A 308 17.11 21.17 0.30
CA PHE A 308 17.66 20.65 1.57
C PHE A 308 19.20 20.63 1.61
N ALA A 309 19.84 21.58 0.91
CA ALA A 309 21.30 21.65 0.81
C ALA A 309 22.01 21.79 2.18
N ASP A 310 21.35 22.35 3.18
CA ASP A 310 21.83 22.54 4.56
C ASP A 310 21.66 21.29 5.45
N VAL A 311 20.89 20.28 5.00
CA VAL A 311 20.61 19.04 5.76
C VAL A 311 20.69 17.83 4.82
N PRO A 312 21.82 17.59 4.13
CA PRO A 312 21.92 16.57 3.08
C PRO A 312 21.70 15.14 3.59
N GLU A 313 21.93 14.87 4.87
CA GLU A 313 21.65 13.59 5.51
C GLU A 313 20.14 13.26 5.52
N ALA A 314 19.26 14.25 5.53
CA ALA A 314 17.82 14.02 5.47
C ALA A 314 17.37 13.47 4.10
N LEU A 315 18.13 13.72 3.03
CA LEU A 315 17.95 13.10 1.73
C LEU A 315 18.45 11.66 1.74
N SER A 316 19.70 11.44 2.12
CA SER A 316 20.31 10.09 2.12
C SER A 316 19.60 9.11 3.06
N ASN A 317 19.03 9.57 4.17
CA ASN A 317 18.27 8.74 5.09
C ASN A 317 16.96 8.20 4.45
N THR A 318 16.45 8.82 3.38
CA THR A 318 15.31 8.24 2.64
C THR A 318 15.70 6.94 1.95
N LEU A 319 16.97 6.80 1.51
CA LEU A 319 17.50 5.55 0.97
C LEU A 319 17.69 4.49 2.05
N GLU A 320 18.06 4.89 3.28
CA GLU A 320 18.11 3.94 4.38
C GLU A 320 16.74 3.28 4.61
N ILE A 321 15.65 4.07 4.54
CA ILE A 321 14.30 3.52 4.62
C ILE A 321 14.03 2.58 3.44
N LEU A 322 14.38 2.99 2.22
CA LEU A 322 14.24 2.13 1.04
C LEU A 322 14.99 0.80 1.21
N ASP A 323 16.20 0.83 1.77
CA ASP A 323 17.02 -0.37 1.99
C ASP A 323 16.43 -1.27 3.09
N LYS A 324 15.85 -0.69 4.14
CA LYS A 324 15.14 -1.42 5.20
C LYS A 324 13.88 -2.12 4.72
N VAL A 325 13.22 -1.60 3.67
CA VAL A 325 12.02 -2.24 3.11
C VAL A 325 12.41 -3.48 2.33
N GLU A 326 11.89 -4.62 2.72
CA GLU A 326 12.10 -5.90 2.08
C GLU A 326 11.29 -6.03 0.77
N TYR A 327 11.74 -6.90 -0.13
CA TYR A 327 10.89 -7.33 -1.24
C TYR A 327 9.95 -8.44 -0.78
N TYR A 328 8.67 -8.16 -0.74
CA TYR A 328 7.60 -9.13 -0.48
C TYR A 328 6.50 -9.01 -1.52
N SER A 329 5.70 -10.05 -1.65
CA SER A 329 4.53 -10.05 -2.54
C SER A 329 3.26 -9.97 -1.73
N ILE A 330 2.34 -9.10 -2.16
CA ILE A 330 0.97 -9.09 -1.64
C ILE A 330 0.05 -10.04 -2.42
N ASP A 331 0.61 -10.73 -3.42
CA ASP A 331 -0.10 -11.73 -4.22
C ASP A 331 0.08 -13.10 -3.59
N HIS A 332 -1.01 -13.82 -3.46
CA HIS A 332 -1.07 -15.21 -3.04
C HIS A 332 -1.97 -16.01 -3.97
N ALA A 333 -1.90 -17.33 -3.87
CA ALA A 333 -2.79 -18.22 -4.60
C ALA A 333 -4.26 -17.89 -4.27
N PRO A 334 -5.18 -18.04 -5.24
CA PRO A 334 -6.59 -17.83 -4.98
C PRO A 334 -7.06 -18.66 -3.79
N ILE A 335 -7.64 -17.99 -2.81
CA ILE A 335 -8.25 -18.66 -1.65
C ILE A 335 -9.64 -19.12 -2.08
N MET A 336 -9.83 -20.43 -2.17
CA MET A 336 -11.15 -21.00 -2.36
C MET A 336 -11.89 -20.97 -1.02
N PRO A 337 -12.96 -20.18 -0.90
CA PRO A 337 -13.72 -20.14 0.35
C PRO A 337 -14.32 -21.51 0.63
N THR A 338 -14.11 -22.02 1.83
CA THR A 338 -14.76 -23.24 2.32
C THR A 338 -16.16 -22.86 2.76
N PHE A 339 -17.16 -23.29 2.02
CA PHE A 339 -18.54 -23.16 2.45
C PHE A 339 -18.88 -24.36 3.34
N ALA A 340 -19.22 -24.09 4.60
CA ALA A 340 -19.75 -25.13 5.46
C ALA A 340 -21.17 -25.46 4.96
N ILE A 341 -21.36 -26.67 4.47
CA ILE A 341 -22.69 -27.13 4.07
C ILE A 341 -23.51 -27.27 5.35
N PRO A 342 -24.67 -26.57 5.47
CA PRO A 342 -25.53 -26.70 6.65
C PRO A 342 -25.96 -28.16 6.86
N GLU A 343 -26.10 -28.59 8.11
CA GLU A 343 -26.42 -29.98 8.47
C GLU A 343 -27.74 -30.46 7.84
N ASP A 344 -28.69 -29.56 7.65
CA ASP A 344 -29.97 -29.84 7.01
C ASP A 344 -29.88 -30.11 5.47
N PHE A 345 -28.73 -29.87 4.87
CA PHE A 345 -28.46 -30.21 3.46
C PHE A 345 -28.24 -31.69 3.23
N GLY A 346 -27.90 -32.44 4.27
CA GLY A 346 -27.54 -33.84 4.21
C GLY A 346 -26.08 -34.08 3.81
N THR A 347 -25.68 -35.33 3.86
CA THR A 347 -24.33 -35.80 3.54
C THR A 347 -24.26 -36.38 2.12
N GLU A 348 -23.04 -36.55 1.57
CA GLU A 348 -22.84 -37.26 0.30
C GLU A 348 -23.41 -38.69 0.36
N GLU A 349 -23.30 -39.36 1.50
CA GLU A 349 -23.89 -40.69 1.73
C GLU A 349 -25.40 -40.67 1.67
N GLY A 350 -26.03 -39.64 2.29
CA GLY A 350 -27.48 -39.44 2.21
C GLY A 350 -27.97 -39.16 0.79
N TYR A 351 -27.20 -38.47 -0.02
CA TYR A 351 -27.52 -38.24 -1.44
C TYR A 351 -27.34 -39.53 -2.26
N ARG A 352 -26.32 -40.32 -2.00
CA ARG A 352 -26.12 -41.64 -2.66
C ARG A 352 -27.23 -42.61 -2.32
N ALA A 353 -27.78 -42.56 -1.12
CA ALA A 353 -28.93 -43.37 -0.73
C ALA A 353 -30.27 -42.92 -1.38
N LYS A 354 -30.35 -41.60 -1.68
CA LYS A 354 -31.57 -40.98 -2.21
C LYS A 354 -31.67 -41.01 -3.73
N PHE A 355 -30.54 -40.90 -4.44
CA PHE A 355 -30.47 -40.80 -5.90
C PHE A 355 -29.68 -41.98 -6.47
N THR A 356 -30.24 -42.67 -7.43
CA THR A 356 -29.54 -43.73 -8.17
C THR A 356 -28.67 -43.12 -9.28
N GLU A 357 -27.74 -43.92 -9.83
CA GLU A 357 -26.98 -43.51 -11.02
C GLU A 357 -27.88 -43.20 -12.20
N LYS A 358 -29.03 -43.89 -12.29
CA LYS A 358 -30.04 -43.62 -13.30
C LYS A 358 -30.65 -42.23 -13.11
N ASP A 359 -31.00 -41.84 -11.91
CA ASP A 359 -31.56 -40.50 -11.64
C ASP A 359 -30.56 -39.40 -12.03
N LEU A 360 -29.27 -39.61 -11.76
CA LEU A 360 -28.22 -38.69 -12.17
C LEU A 360 -28.01 -38.66 -13.67
N PHE A 361 -28.11 -39.82 -14.33
CA PHE A 361 -28.02 -39.92 -15.79
C PHE A 361 -29.20 -39.22 -16.48
N ASP A 362 -30.43 -39.46 -16.01
CA ASP A 362 -31.63 -38.82 -16.51
C ASP A 362 -31.58 -37.30 -16.36
N GLU A 363 -31.20 -36.79 -15.20
CA GLU A 363 -31.00 -35.33 -14.95
C GLU A 363 -29.91 -34.73 -15.88
N PHE A 364 -28.93 -35.53 -16.28
CA PHE A 364 -27.82 -35.07 -17.11
C PHE A 364 -28.13 -35.09 -18.60
N THR A 365 -29.09 -35.92 -19.01
CA THR A 365 -29.50 -36.12 -20.39
C THR A 365 -30.76 -35.35 -20.77
N GLN A 366 -31.53 -34.87 -19.76
CA GLN A 366 -32.81 -34.20 -19.94
C GLN A 366 -32.72 -32.70 -19.58
N ASP A 367 -33.60 -31.89 -20.19
CA ASP A 367 -33.85 -30.51 -19.80
C ASP A 367 -34.80 -30.42 -18.61
N GLU A 368 -35.13 -29.21 -18.19
CA GLU A 368 -36.06 -28.94 -17.07
C GLU A 368 -37.50 -29.42 -17.33
N HIS A 369 -37.82 -29.77 -18.56
CA HIS A 369 -39.14 -30.29 -19.00
C HIS A 369 -39.12 -31.81 -19.24
N GLY A 370 -37.96 -32.47 -18.98
CA GLY A 370 -37.82 -33.92 -19.19
C GLY A 370 -37.54 -34.36 -20.63
N ASN A 371 -37.27 -33.42 -21.54
CA ASN A 371 -36.91 -33.77 -22.92
C ASN A 371 -35.44 -34.20 -22.99
N VAL A 372 -35.15 -35.29 -23.67
CA VAL A 372 -33.77 -35.76 -23.87
C VAL A 372 -33.00 -34.81 -24.79
N VAL A 373 -31.97 -34.19 -24.26
CA VAL A 373 -31.12 -33.20 -24.96
C VAL A 373 -29.74 -33.75 -25.35
N LEU A 374 -29.34 -34.91 -24.83
CA LEU A 374 -28.10 -35.59 -25.17
C LEU A 374 -28.35 -37.06 -25.52
N SER A 375 -27.64 -37.57 -26.52
CA SER A 375 -27.65 -39.01 -26.80
C SER A 375 -27.05 -39.80 -25.64
N GLU A 376 -27.45 -41.07 -25.52
CA GLU A 376 -26.93 -41.96 -24.46
C GLU A 376 -25.39 -42.08 -24.50
N GLU A 377 -24.83 -42.17 -25.72
CA GLU A 377 -23.38 -42.27 -25.93
C GLU A 377 -22.66 -40.99 -25.51
N ASP A 378 -23.16 -39.80 -25.90
CA ASP A 378 -22.61 -38.51 -25.55
C ASP A 378 -22.69 -38.26 -24.05
N ALA A 379 -23.79 -38.65 -23.41
CA ALA A 379 -23.98 -38.54 -21.99
C ALA A 379 -22.99 -39.42 -21.22
N LYS A 380 -22.82 -40.68 -21.61
CA LYS A 380 -21.81 -41.59 -21.00
C LYS A 380 -20.38 -41.05 -21.18
N ALA A 381 -20.04 -40.54 -22.36
CA ALA A 381 -18.74 -39.97 -22.66
C ALA A 381 -18.48 -38.72 -21.76
N LYS A 382 -19.49 -37.85 -21.60
CA LYS A 382 -19.43 -36.64 -20.79
C LYS A 382 -19.32 -36.97 -19.31
N ILE A 383 -20.08 -37.93 -18.77
CA ILE A 383 -20.00 -38.42 -17.40
C ILE A 383 -18.59 -38.94 -17.10
N LYS A 384 -18.05 -39.79 -18.00
CA LYS A 384 -16.69 -40.31 -17.88
C LYS A 384 -15.63 -39.20 -17.83
N ARG A 385 -15.78 -38.17 -18.69
CA ARG A 385 -14.88 -37.02 -18.75
C ARG A 385 -14.96 -36.19 -17.48
N LEU A 386 -16.10 -36.11 -16.83
CA LEU A 386 -16.29 -35.40 -15.56
C LEU A 386 -15.80 -36.19 -14.34
N GLY A 387 -15.33 -37.43 -14.50
CA GLY A 387 -14.78 -38.23 -13.40
C GLY A 387 -15.74 -39.29 -12.85
N GLY A 388 -16.79 -39.66 -13.64
CA GLY A 388 -17.76 -40.70 -13.32
C GLY A 388 -18.86 -40.25 -12.35
N TYR A 389 -19.73 -41.21 -11.97
CA TYR A 389 -20.88 -40.96 -11.10
C TYR A 389 -20.50 -40.45 -9.72
N ASP A 390 -19.36 -40.88 -9.15
CA ASP A 390 -18.86 -40.38 -7.87
C ASP A 390 -18.68 -38.87 -7.88
N LYS A 391 -18.18 -38.34 -8.96
CA LYS A 391 -18.01 -36.90 -9.12
C LYS A 391 -19.37 -36.19 -9.33
N LEU A 392 -20.30 -36.82 -9.99
CA LEU A 392 -21.66 -36.27 -10.21
C LEU A 392 -22.44 -36.11 -8.91
N TYR A 393 -22.33 -37.06 -7.96
CA TYR A 393 -22.94 -36.90 -6.63
C TYR A 393 -22.44 -35.65 -5.91
N ARG A 394 -21.14 -35.39 -5.98
CA ARG A 394 -20.54 -34.16 -5.40
C ARG A 394 -21.02 -32.91 -6.13
N ILE A 395 -21.06 -32.93 -7.47
CA ILE A 395 -21.56 -31.81 -8.27
C ILE A 395 -23.03 -31.51 -7.94
N LYS A 396 -23.86 -32.53 -7.72
CA LYS A 396 -25.27 -32.37 -7.35
C LYS A 396 -25.40 -31.71 -5.97
N LEU A 397 -24.60 -32.11 -5.02
CA LEU A 397 -24.54 -31.52 -3.68
C LEU A 397 -24.09 -30.05 -3.76
N ASP A 398 -23.03 -29.77 -4.51
CA ASP A 398 -22.48 -28.44 -4.73
C ASP A 398 -23.47 -27.50 -5.44
N ARG A 399 -24.21 -27.99 -6.45
CA ARG A 399 -25.23 -27.18 -7.15
C ARG A 399 -26.38 -26.77 -6.24
N LYS A 400 -26.79 -27.61 -5.30
CA LYS A 400 -27.82 -27.25 -4.34
C LYS A 400 -27.33 -26.14 -3.41
N SER A 401 -26.08 -26.21 -2.95
CA SER A 401 -25.47 -25.17 -2.12
C SER A 401 -25.32 -23.84 -2.88
N THR A 402 -24.97 -23.88 -4.18
CA THR A 402 -24.83 -22.69 -5.02
C THR A 402 -26.16 -22.00 -5.34
N ARG A 403 -27.26 -22.75 -5.55
CA ARG A 403 -28.59 -22.17 -5.82
C ARG A 403 -29.15 -21.41 -4.60
N LEU A 404 -28.88 -21.85 -3.38
CA LEU A 404 -29.31 -21.15 -2.17
C LEU A 404 -28.54 -19.85 -1.93
N ASN A 405 -27.26 -19.80 -2.30
CA ASN A 405 -26.47 -18.56 -2.26
C ASN A 405 -26.94 -17.50 -3.27
N SER A 406 -27.52 -17.90 -4.40
CA SER A 406 -28.05 -16.95 -5.39
C SER A 406 -29.41 -16.36 -5.01
N SER A 407 -30.20 -17.02 -4.14
CA SER A 407 -31.49 -16.52 -3.66
C SER A 407 -31.39 -15.52 -2.51
N HIS A 408 -30.21 -15.35 -1.91
CA HIS A 408 -29.93 -14.32 -0.88
C HIS A 408 -29.28 -13.04 -1.43
N ARG A 409 -29.21 -12.88 -2.75
CA ARG A 409 -28.85 -11.61 -3.40
C ARG A 409 -30.13 -10.91 -3.85
N CYS A 410 -30.83 -10.30 -2.93
CA CYS A 410 -31.76 -9.19 -3.15
C CYS A 410 -31.34 -8.02 -2.28
#